data_b409f7a9c128097c3cf3eb5568e79190
#
_entry.id   b409f7a9c128097c3cf3eb5568e79190
#
_cell.length_a   1.000
_cell.length_b   1.000
_cell.length_c   1.000
_cell.angle_alpha   90.00
_cell.angle_beta   90.00
_cell.angle_gamma   90.00
#
_symmetry.space_group_name_H-M   'P 1'
#
loop_
_entity.id
_entity.type
_entity.pdbx_description
1 polymer ?
#
loop_
_entity_poly.entity_id
_entity_poly.type
_entity_poly.pdbx_seq_one_letter_code
_entity_poly.pdbx_strand_id
1 'polypeptide(L)'
;MKTLSFTLFFAAFSVCALAQSKPDPQNIQMQRTSDPEYPKGEQVLYKEVRMNLKYPEEAIKKYVEGQVTLSFDVKADSTIANCIIISGVGYGVDEAVKKYVEKLKFSPGRMNGTKVKMNVNMSFPVKAH
;
A
#
# COMPACT_ATOMS: atom_id res chain seq x y z
N MET A 1 -75.19 -4.96 -42.60
CA MET A 1 -73.75 -4.77 -42.81
C MET A 1 -73.16 -4.43 -41.51
N LYS A 2 -72.34 -5.31 -41.05
CA LYS A 2 -71.73 -5.15 -39.72
C LYS A 2 -70.39 -4.42 -39.86
N THR A 3 -70.36 -3.23 -39.38
CA THR A 3 -69.06 -2.49 -39.21
C THR A 3 -68.35 -3.09 -38.07
N LEU A 4 -67.28 -3.82 -38.35
CA LEU A 4 -66.31 -4.26 -37.34
C LEU A 4 -65.54 -3.05 -36.90
N SER A 5 -65.86 -2.51 -35.70
CA SER A 5 -65.07 -1.58 -35.04
C SER A 5 -63.87 -2.29 -34.44
N PHE A 6 -62.73 -2.21 -35.11
CA PHE A 6 -61.50 -2.71 -34.59
C PHE A 6 -60.96 -1.66 -33.64
N THR A 7 -61.33 -1.74 -32.38
CA THR A 7 -60.70 -0.97 -31.36
C THR A 7 -59.30 -1.49 -31.19
N LEU A 8 -58.36 -0.80 -31.82
CA LEU A 8 -56.97 -1.03 -31.64
C LEU A 8 -56.63 -0.59 -30.19
N PHE A 9 -56.55 -1.58 -29.31
CA PHE A 9 -56.07 -1.36 -27.97
C PHE A 9 -54.54 -1.12 -28.07
N PHE A 10 -54.16 0.13 -28.16
CA PHE A 10 -52.77 0.49 -27.97
C PHE A 10 -52.47 0.33 -26.47
N ALA A 11 -52.01 -0.84 -26.10
CA ALA A 11 -51.36 -0.99 -24.83
C ALA A 11 -50.12 -0.08 -24.85
N ALA A 12 -50.25 1.06 -24.22
CA ALA A 12 -49.12 1.87 -23.92
C ALA A 12 -48.21 1.04 -22.99
N PHE A 13 -47.27 0.37 -23.58
CA PHE A 13 -46.19 -0.21 -22.83
C PHE A 13 -45.44 0.97 -22.25
N SER A 14 -45.82 1.34 -21.03
CA SER A 14 -45.01 2.22 -20.22
C SER A 14 -43.70 1.44 -19.96
N VAL A 15 -42.78 1.56 -20.87
CA VAL A 15 -41.40 1.18 -20.60
C VAL A 15 -40.96 2.10 -19.50
N CYS A 16 -41.09 1.63 -18.29
CA CYS A 16 -40.36 2.21 -17.19
C CYS A 16 -38.87 2.02 -17.56
N ALA A 17 -38.35 2.98 -18.29
CA ALA A 17 -36.94 3.09 -18.46
C ALA A 17 -36.39 3.30 -17.04
N LEU A 18 -36.01 2.20 -16.40
CA LEU A 18 -35.02 2.26 -15.34
C LEU A 18 -33.85 3.04 -15.96
N ALA A 19 -33.82 4.32 -15.65
CA ALA A 19 -32.64 5.11 -15.90
C ALA A 19 -31.53 4.43 -15.11
N GLN A 20 -30.89 3.46 -15.73
CA GLN A 20 -29.58 3.06 -15.32
C GLN A 20 -28.75 4.31 -15.53
N SER A 21 -28.56 5.05 -14.44
CA SER A 21 -27.56 6.10 -14.42
C SER A 21 -26.26 5.43 -14.80
N LYS A 22 -25.86 5.59 -16.05
CA LYS A 22 -24.51 5.26 -16.45
C LYS A 22 -23.63 5.96 -15.42
N PRO A 23 -22.70 5.24 -14.76
CA PRO A 23 -21.76 5.92 -13.92
C PRO A 23 -21.12 6.99 -14.80
N ASP A 24 -21.34 8.25 -14.42
CA ASP A 24 -20.78 9.37 -15.12
C ASP A 24 -19.25 9.19 -15.09
N PRO A 25 -18.57 9.00 -16.22
CA PRO A 25 -17.14 8.79 -16.23
C PRO A 25 -16.37 9.99 -15.67
N GLN A 26 -17.06 11.09 -15.40
CA GLN A 26 -16.47 12.28 -14.78
C GLN A 26 -16.58 12.28 -13.25
N ASN A 27 -17.34 11.37 -12.66
CA ASN A 27 -17.46 11.26 -11.21
C ASN A 27 -16.71 10.04 -10.64
N ILE A 28 -15.81 9.47 -11.42
CA ILE A 28 -14.72 8.73 -10.82
C ILE A 28 -13.78 9.79 -10.24
N GLN A 29 -14.14 10.29 -9.07
CA GLN A 29 -13.14 10.87 -8.21
C GLN A 29 -12.20 9.71 -7.90
N MET A 30 -11.19 9.56 -8.74
CA MET A 30 -10.03 8.79 -8.38
C MET A 30 -9.58 9.35 -7.03
N GLN A 31 -9.92 8.66 -5.97
CA GLN A 31 -9.27 8.90 -4.70
C GLN A 31 -7.78 8.75 -5.01
N ARG A 32 -7.12 9.87 -5.20
CA ARG A 32 -5.68 9.88 -5.43
C ARG A 32 -5.02 9.51 -4.11
N THR A 33 -4.94 8.22 -3.88
CA THR A 33 -4.19 7.65 -2.78
C THR A 33 -2.79 7.41 -3.29
N SER A 34 -1.81 7.93 -2.60
CA SER A 34 -0.41 7.57 -2.80
C SER A 34 0.12 6.91 -1.56
N ASP A 35 0.84 5.82 -1.77
CA ASP A 35 1.46 5.09 -0.68
C ASP A 35 2.70 5.84 -0.14
N PRO A 36 3.08 5.58 1.12
CA PRO A 36 4.34 6.07 1.65
C PRO A 36 5.51 5.50 0.86
N GLU A 37 6.51 6.33 0.59
CA GLU A 37 7.71 5.89 -0.11
C GLU A 37 8.98 6.48 0.50
N TYR A 38 10.10 5.81 0.28
CA TYR A 38 11.40 6.34 0.66
C TYR A 38 11.83 7.40 -0.36
N PRO A 39 12.22 8.63 0.08
CA PRO A 39 12.48 9.76 -0.82
C PRO A 39 13.55 9.51 -1.88
N LYS A 40 14.52 8.65 -1.58
CA LYS A 40 15.59 8.27 -2.51
C LYS A 40 15.26 7.05 -3.35
N GLY A 41 14.08 6.48 -3.16
CA GLY A 41 13.65 5.25 -3.83
C GLY A 41 13.99 3.97 -3.06
N GLU A 42 13.20 2.96 -3.30
CA GLU A 42 13.26 1.67 -2.59
C GLU A 42 14.60 0.94 -2.80
N GLN A 43 15.14 0.99 -4.01
CA GLN A 43 16.42 0.35 -4.34
C GLN A 43 17.58 0.95 -3.54
N VAL A 44 17.57 2.27 -3.38
CA VAL A 44 18.57 2.97 -2.59
C VAL A 44 18.42 2.62 -1.11
N LEU A 45 17.18 2.53 -0.62
CA LEU A 45 16.90 2.13 0.75
C LEU A 45 17.48 0.75 1.07
N TYR A 46 17.21 -0.24 0.24
CA TYR A 46 17.73 -1.59 0.44
C TYR A 46 19.26 -1.63 0.45
N LYS A 47 19.88 -0.87 -0.43
CA LYS A 47 21.33 -0.75 -0.47
C LYS A 47 21.88 -0.09 0.80
N GLU A 48 21.29 1.02 1.23
CA GLU A 48 21.70 1.74 2.43
C GLU A 48 21.56 0.88 3.69
N VAL A 49 20.45 0.18 3.84
CA VAL A 49 20.22 -0.75 4.95
C VAL A 49 21.30 -1.83 4.97
N ARG A 50 21.52 -2.48 3.83
CA ARG A 50 22.51 -3.58 3.75
C ARG A 50 23.94 -3.12 4.03
N MET A 51 24.32 -1.93 3.60
CA MET A 51 25.68 -1.41 3.76
C MET A 51 25.94 -0.78 5.12
N ASN A 52 24.94 -0.17 5.72
CA ASN A 52 25.10 0.59 6.97
C ASN A 52 24.62 -0.18 8.21
N LEU A 53 24.00 -1.34 8.01
CA LEU A 53 23.53 -2.15 9.12
C LEU A 53 24.71 -2.76 9.87
N LYS A 54 24.70 -2.58 11.19
CA LYS A 54 25.68 -3.24 12.06
C LYS A 54 25.18 -4.65 12.38
N TYR A 55 25.78 -5.62 11.68
CA TYR A 55 25.45 -7.02 11.91
C TYR A 55 26.08 -7.51 13.23
N PRO A 56 25.32 -8.27 14.06
CA PRO A 56 25.88 -8.94 15.22
C PRO A 56 26.98 -9.94 14.82
N GLU A 57 27.96 -10.13 15.70
CA GLU A 57 29.08 -11.06 15.43
C GLU A 57 28.63 -12.46 15.14
N GLU A 58 27.60 -12.94 15.85
CA GLU A 58 27.04 -14.27 15.62
C GLU A 58 26.48 -14.44 14.21
N ALA A 59 25.79 -13.39 13.71
CA ALA A 59 25.26 -13.39 12.34
C ALA A 59 26.39 -13.44 11.31
N ILE A 60 27.48 -12.72 11.55
CA ILE A 60 28.65 -12.74 10.66
C ILE A 60 29.32 -14.10 10.67
N LYS A 61 29.51 -14.71 11.85
CA LYS A 61 30.11 -16.03 11.99
C LYS A 61 29.28 -17.13 11.33
N LYS A 62 27.98 -16.98 11.31
CA LYS A 62 27.03 -17.92 10.71
C LYS A 62 26.70 -17.63 9.24
N TYR A 63 27.31 -16.60 8.66
CA TYR A 63 27.02 -16.15 7.30
C TYR A 63 25.51 -15.99 7.03
N VAL A 64 24.80 -15.37 7.96
CA VAL A 64 23.35 -15.18 7.88
C VAL A 64 22.98 -14.36 6.66
N GLU A 65 22.07 -14.90 5.87
CA GLU A 65 21.56 -14.26 4.65
C GLU A 65 20.06 -14.54 4.54
N GLY A 66 19.32 -13.58 4.05
CA GLY A 66 17.87 -13.73 3.87
C GLY A 66 17.15 -12.40 3.80
N GLN A 67 15.93 -12.39 4.27
CA GLN A 67 15.08 -11.20 4.29
C GLN A 67 14.46 -11.00 5.68
N VAL A 68 14.40 -9.75 6.10
CA VAL A 68 13.68 -9.32 7.30
C VAL A 68 12.47 -8.54 6.88
N THR A 69 11.28 -9.01 7.23
CA THR A 69 10.03 -8.35 6.92
C THR A 69 9.53 -7.59 8.15
N LEU A 70 9.33 -6.30 7.97
CA LEU A 70 8.81 -5.39 8.99
C LEU A 70 7.47 -4.81 8.58
N SER A 71 6.62 -4.59 9.57
CA SER A 71 5.42 -3.78 9.44
C SER A 71 5.59 -2.53 10.29
N PHE A 72 5.35 -1.39 9.72
CA PHE A 72 5.45 -0.12 10.43
C PHE A 72 4.48 0.91 9.88
N ASP A 73 4.17 1.91 10.69
CA ASP A 73 3.33 3.03 10.29
C ASP A 73 4.21 4.22 9.89
N VAL A 74 3.92 4.81 8.74
CA VAL A 74 4.49 6.10 8.36
C VAL A 74 3.49 7.18 8.71
N LYS A 75 3.83 8.03 9.66
CA LYS A 75 2.99 9.13 10.11
C LYS A 75 2.99 10.28 9.10
N ALA A 76 2.00 11.14 9.21
CA ALA A 76 1.89 12.34 8.38
C ALA A 76 3.10 13.29 8.51
N ASP A 77 3.84 13.24 9.61
CA ASP A 77 5.07 14.00 9.86
C ASP A 77 6.35 13.32 9.34
N SER A 78 6.22 12.25 8.57
CA SER A 78 7.31 11.43 8.00
C SER A 78 8.03 10.51 8.98
N THR A 79 7.65 10.48 10.24
CA THR A 79 8.24 9.60 11.24
C THR A 79 7.62 8.21 11.21
N ILE A 80 8.39 7.22 11.67
CA ILE A 80 7.96 5.82 11.74
C ILE A 80 7.50 5.48 13.16
N ALA A 81 6.40 4.78 13.26
CA ALA A 81 5.84 4.29 14.52
C ALA A 81 5.39 2.84 14.40
N ASN A 82 5.17 2.20 15.55
CA ASN A 82 4.63 0.84 15.64
C ASN A 82 5.36 -0.18 14.75
N CYS A 83 6.69 -0.10 14.71
CA CYS A 83 7.50 -1.03 13.93
C CYS A 83 7.53 -2.40 14.60
N ILE A 84 7.05 -3.42 13.89
CA ILE A 84 7.05 -4.79 14.35
C ILE A 84 7.74 -5.71 13.34
N ILE A 85 8.41 -6.74 13.83
CA ILE A 85 9.05 -7.77 13.01
C ILE A 85 8.00 -8.82 12.68
N ILE A 86 7.70 -9.01 11.39
CA ILE A 86 6.79 -10.05 10.92
C ILE A 86 7.52 -11.36 10.73
N SER A 87 8.68 -11.32 10.08
CA SER A 87 9.55 -12.46 9.88
C SER A 87 11.00 -12.00 9.73
N GLY A 88 11.94 -12.86 10.00
CA GLY A 88 13.34 -12.52 9.93
C GLY A 88 14.27 -13.72 9.89
N VAL A 89 15.55 -13.43 10.01
CA VAL A 89 16.63 -14.43 9.93
C VAL A 89 17.19 -14.82 11.30
N GLY A 90 16.81 -14.10 12.34
CA GLY A 90 17.32 -14.34 13.70
C GLY A 90 18.73 -13.75 13.93
N TYR A 91 19.42 -14.26 14.94
CA TYR A 91 20.77 -13.86 15.34
C TYR A 91 20.92 -12.35 15.66
N GLY A 92 19.84 -11.69 16.06
CA GLY A 92 19.84 -10.24 16.36
C GLY A 92 19.83 -9.34 15.13
N VAL A 93 19.82 -9.89 13.92
CA VAL A 93 19.77 -9.13 12.66
C VAL A 93 18.42 -8.41 12.54
N ASP A 94 17.33 -9.07 12.88
CA ASP A 94 15.98 -8.52 12.80
C ASP A 94 15.83 -7.26 13.65
N GLU A 95 16.36 -7.29 14.87
CA GLU A 95 16.40 -6.16 15.80
C GLU A 95 17.23 -5.01 15.26
N ALA A 96 18.38 -5.33 14.64
CA ALA A 96 19.25 -4.33 14.04
C ALA A 96 18.56 -3.63 12.86
N VAL A 97 17.88 -4.36 12.00
CA VAL A 97 17.10 -3.81 10.89
C VAL A 97 15.97 -2.91 11.43
N LYS A 98 15.23 -3.40 12.42
CA LYS A 98 14.17 -2.63 13.07
C LYS A 98 14.68 -1.29 13.60
N LYS A 99 15.75 -1.29 14.37
CA LYS A 99 16.36 -0.05 14.91
C LYS A 99 16.82 0.90 13.81
N TYR A 100 17.35 0.36 12.74
CA TYR A 100 17.79 1.17 11.60
C TYR A 100 16.59 1.84 10.91
N VAL A 101 15.54 1.08 10.63
CA VAL A 101 14.32 1.57 9.97
C VAL A 101 13.59 2.60 10.81
N GLU A 102 13.54 2.44 12.13
CA GLU A 102 12.89 3.39 13.04
C GLU A 102 13.51 4.80 13.00
N LYS A 103 14.76 4.91 12.58
CA LYS A 103 15.46 6.19 12.42
C LYS A 103 15.28 6.85 11.07
N LEU A 104 14.71 6.15 10.12
CA LEU A 104 14.47 6.64 8.77
C LEU A 104 13.28 7.58 8.71
N LYS A 105 13.26 8.40 7.67
CA LYS A 105 12.12 9.24 7.33
C LYS A 105 11.58 8.84 5.97
N PHE A 106 10.28 8.62 5.92
CA PHE A 106 9.55 8.30 4.70
C PHE A 106 8.66 9.46 4.28
N SER A 107 8.44 9.60 3.00
CA SER A 107 7.38 10.47 2.50
C SER A 107 6.04 9.85 2.90
N PRO A 108 5.17 10.58 3.61
CA PRO A 108 3.90 10.01 4.05
C PRO A 108 2.97 9.73 2.89
N GLY A 109 2.11 8.74 3.07
CA GLY A 109 1.01 8.50 2.14
C GLY A 109 0.06 9.69 2.09
N ARG A 110 -0.64 9.83 0.99
CA ARG A 110 -1.63 10.90 0.81
C ARG A 110 -2.97 10.31 0.37
N MET A 111 -4.01 10.88 0.90
CA MET A 111 -5.37 10.62 0.48
C MET A 111 -6.00 11.94 0.07
N ASN A 112 -6.37 12.06 -1.22
CA ASN A 112 -6.91 13.31 -1.80
C ASN A 112 -6.02 14.55 -1.53
N GLY A 113 -4.68 14.37 -1.60
CA GLY A 113 -3.71 15.43 -1.39
C GLY A 113 -3.34 15.70 0.08
N THR A 114 -4.05 15.12 1.03
CA THR A 114 -3.79 15.28 2.47
C THR A 114 -2.86 14.17 2.95
N LYS A 115 -1.81 14.53 3.68
CA LYS A 115 -0.91 13.58 4.31
C LYS A 115 -1.64 12.80 5.39
N VAL A 116 -1.54 11.48 5.35
CA VAL A 116 -2.20 10.59 6.32
C VAL A 116 -1.23 9.54 6.82
N LYS A 117 -1.49 9.01 8.01
CA LYS A 117 -0.76 7.86 8.53
C LYS A 117 -1.18 6.61 7.76
N MET A 118 -0.20 5.85 7.28
CA MET A 118 -0.44 4.57 6.60
C MET A 118 0.52 3.51 7.11
N ASN A 119 0.03 2.27 7.16
CA ASN A 119 0.85 1.11 7.46
C ASN A 119 1.56 0.62 6.20
N VAL A 120 2.82 0.22 6.36
CA VAL A 120 3.66 -0.30 5.28
C VAL A 120 4.29 -1.61 5.73
N ASN A 121 4.31 -2.59 4.83
CA ASN A 121 5.04 -3.83 5.01
C ASN A 121 6.19 -3.85 4.01
N MET A 122 7.42 -4.00 4.50
CA MET A 122 8.60 -4.05 3.66
C MET A 122 9.51 -5.20 4.04
N SER A 123 10.11 -5.82 3.05
CA SER A 123 11.12 -6.87 3.23
C SER A 123 12.49 -6.34 2.85
N PHE A 124 13.41 -6.38 3.80
CA PHE A 124 14.78 -5.89 3.62
C PHE A 124 15.73 -7.07 3.41
N PRO A 125 16.43 -7.12 2.28
CA PRO A 125 17.46 -8.14 2.08
C PRO A 125 18.65 -7.87 2.98
N VAL A 126 19.12 -8.90 3.67
CA VAL A 126 20.27 -8.84 4.59
C VAL A 126 21.31 -9.86 4.22
N LYS A 127 22.57 -9.50 4.42
CA LYS A 127 23.71 -10.36 4.11
C LYS A 127 24.85 -10.04 5.07
N ALA A 128 25.07 -10.90 6.05
CA ALA A 128 26.02 -10.73 7.13
C ALA A 128 27.40 -11.33 6.80
N HIS A 129 27.95 -10.92 5.66
CA HIS A 129 29.35 -11.33 5.28
C HIS A 129 29.94 -10.47 4.18
#